data_f5cd1855fb48bac47d98bb569158e30e
#
_entry.id   f5cd1855fb48bac47d98bb569158e30e
#
_cell.length_a   1.000
_cell.length_b   1.000
_cell.length_c   1.000
_cell.angle_alpha   90.00
_cell.angle_beta   90.00
_cell.angle_gamma   90.00
#
_symmetry.space_group_name_H-M   'P 1'
#
loop_
_entity.id
_entity.type
_entity.pdbx_description
1 polymer ?
#
loop_
_entity_poly.entity_id
_entity_poly.type
_entity_poly.pdbx_seq_one_letter_code
_entity_poly.pdbx_strand_id
1 'polypeptide(L)'
;MRVFYIKVTWSININRPGDFNIKHSHPTSDLSGVLWIKTPNNCGNIQFHSPSSFETFLEIESYTDDFRNSNNYHHAYWLPAKEGRMLIFPSHLEHDVKENLSNEDRISVSFNIQLSK
;
A
#
# COMPACT_ATOMS: atom_id res chain seq x y z
N MET A 1 21.23 -18.70 -23.08
CA MET A 1 20.56 -17.46 -22.63
C MET A 1 19.18 -17.81 -22.12
N ARG A 2 18.82 -17.37 -20.91
CA ARG A 2 17.46 -17.49 -20.39
C ARG A 2 16.73 -16.20 -20.68
N VAL A 3 15.52 -16.28 -21.19
CA VAL A 3 14.66 -15.12 -21.47
C VAL A 3 13.56 -15.09 -20.41
N PHE A 4 13.38 -13.93 -19.78
CA PHE A 4 12.31 -13.69 -18.82
C PHE A 4 11.33 -12.69 -19.44
N TYR A 5 10.06 -12.94 -19.23
CA TYR A 5 9.00 -12.05 -19.68
C TYR A 5 8.41 -11.32 -18.47
N ILE A 6 8.17 -10.05 -18.64
CA ILE A 6 7.51 -9.20 -17.63
C ILE A 6 6.20 -8.70 -18.25
N LYS A 7 5.10 -9.03 -17.61
CA LYS A 7 3.79 -8.48 -17.96
C LYS A 7 3.40 -7.45 -16.92
N VAL A 8 3.10 -6.24 -17.36
CA VAL A 8 2.62 -5.15 -16.51
C VAL A 8 1.19 -4.81 -16.91
N THR A 9 0.30 -4.81 -15.92
CA THR A 9 -1.05 -4.24 -16.05
C THR A 9 -1.15 -3.03 -15.16
N TRP A 10 -1.86 -1.99 -15.61
CA TRP A 10 -1.97 -0.74 -14.87
C TRP A 10 -3.33 -0.09 -15.06
N SER A 11 -3.71 0.75 -14.08
CA SER A 11 -4.91 1.57 -14.12
C SER A 11 -4.69 2.91 -13.44
N ILE A 12 -5.44 3.92 -13.89
CA ILE A 12 -5.49 5.21 -13.24
C ILE A 12 -6.64 5.19 -12.24
N ASN A 13 -6.33 5.57 -10.99
CA ASN A 13 -7.31 5.70 -9.92
C ASN A 13 -7.53 7.17 -9.62
N ILE A 14 -8.78 7.59 -9.67
CA ILE A 14 -9.21 8.92 -9.27
C ILE A 14 -10.08 8.75 -8.02
N ASN A 15 -9.53 9.11 -6.88
CA ASN A 15 -10.23 9.10 -5.60
C ASN A 15 -10.72 10.52 -5.28
N ARG A 16 -12.03 10.71 -5.39
CA ARG A 16 -12.71 11.96 -5.06
C ARG A 16 -12.68 12.19 -3.53
N PRO A 17 -13.01 13.38 -3.06
CA PRO A 17 -13.26 13.60 -1.64
C PRO A 17 -14.24 12.55 -1.07
N GLY A 18 -13.84 11.88 0.01
CA GLY A 18 -14.60 10.80 0.64
C GLY A 18 -14.28 9.38 0.12
N ASP A 19 -13.60 9.24 -1.02
CA ASP A 19 -13.24 7.91 -1.54
C ASP A 19 -12.07 7.29 -0.78
N PHE A 20 -12.09 5.97 -0.68
CA PHE A 20 -11.04 5.16 -0.08
C PHE A 20 -10.90 3.82 -0.81
N ASN A 21 -9.82 3.10 -0.56
CA ASN A 21 -9.63 1.75 -1.08
C ASN A 21 -9.66 0.76 0.09
N ILE A 22 -10.56 -0.21 0.03
CA ILE A 22 -10.67 -1.24 1.06
C ILE A 22 -9.42 -2.12 1.08
N LYS A 23 -9.18 -2.76 2.22
CA LYS A 23 -8.09 -3.71 2.41
C LYS A 23 -8.19 -4.87 1.41
N HIS A 24 -7.11 -5.10 0.65
CA HIS A 24 -7.02 -6.13 -0.38
C HIS A 24 -5.56 -6.53 -0.65
N SER A 25 -5.38 -7.59 -1.43
CA SER A 25 -4.12 -8.03 -2.02
C SER A 25 -4.31 -8.39 -3.49
N HIS A 26 -3.23 -8.67 -4.21
CA HIS A 26 -3.26 -9.01 -5.64
C HIS A 26 -2.70 -10.43 -5.88
N PRO A 27 -3.47 -11.49 -5.59
CA PRO A 27 -2.97 -12.87 -5.51
C PRO A 27 -2.47 -13.44 -6.84
N THR A 28 -2.79 -12.81 -7.97
CA THR A 28 -2.41 -13.28 -9.32
C THR A 28 -1.15 -12.60 -9.87
N SER A 29 -0.51 -11.77 -9.09
CA SER A 29 0.68 -11.01 -9.50
C SER A 29 1.85 -11.27 -8.54
N ASP A 30 3.06 -11.03 -8.99
CA ASP A 30 4.26 -11.17 -8.16
C ASP A 30 4.54 -9.89 -7.38
N LEU A 31 4.50 -8.76 -8.06
CA LEU A 31 4.69 -7.44 -7.48
C LEU A 31 3.53 -6.52 -7.84
N SER A 32 3.21 -5.63 -6.94
CA SER A 32 2.24 -4.55 -7.12
C SER A 32 2.88 -3.21 -6.82
N GLY A 33 2.31 -2.16 -7.34
CA GLY A 33 2.85 -0.84 -7.07
C GLY A 33 1.84 0.28 -7.27
N VAL A 34 2.22 1.44 -6.79
CA VAL A 34 1.48 2.68 -6.94
C VAL A 34 2.43 3.83 -7.24
N LEU A 35 2.06 4.68 -8.18
CA LEU A 35 2.70 5.96 -8.46
C LEU A 35 1.67 7.07 -8.19
N TRP A 36 1.97 7.99 -7.29
CA TRP A 36 1.09 9.13 -7.04
C TRP A 36 1.36 10.26 -8.03
N ILE A 37 0.29 10.71 -8.68
CA ILE A 37 0.31 11.79 -9.67
C ILE A 37 -0.15 13.11 -9.06
N LYS A 38 -1.21 13.07 -8.23
CA LYS A 38 -1.75 14.23 -7.52
C LYS A 38 -2.11 13.84 -6.10
N THR A 39 -1.56 14.55 -5.12
CA THR A 39 -1.75 14.25 -3.70
C THR A 39 -2.05 15.51 -2.91
N PRO A 40 -3.31 15.96 -2.89
CA PRO A 40 -3.69 17.10 -2.05
C PRO A 40 -3.46 16.78 -0.57
N ASN A 41 -3.32 17.81 0.25
CA ASN A 41 -3.16 17.65 1.69
C ASN A 41 -4.36 16.89 2.27
N ASN A 42 -4.11 15.96 3.20
CA ASN A 42 -5.13 15.09 3.82
C ASN A 42 -5.84 14.14 2.85
N CYS A 43 -5.22 13.77 1.74
CA CYS A 43 -5.82 12.89 0.76
C CYS A 43 -5.81 11.39 1.13
N GLY A 44 -5.35 11.05 2.33
CA GLY A 44 -5.28 9.67 2.82
C GLY A 44 -3.93 9.00 2.52
N ASN A 45 -3.53 8.13 3.43
CA ASN A 45 -2.28 7.37 3.35
C ASN A 45 -2.55 5.96 2.83
N ILE A 46 -1.54 5.33 2.24
CA ILE A 46 -1.54 3.88 2.06
C ILE A 46 -1.09 3.20 3.35
N GLN A 47 -1.76 2.13 3.72
CA GLN A 47 -1.47 1.34 4.90
C GLN A 47 -1.21 -0.11 4.51
N PHE A 48 -0.07 -0.65 4.92
CA PHE A 48 0.31 -2.04 4.75
C PHE A 48 0.08 -2.79 6.06
N HIS A 49 -0.52 -3.97 5.96
CA HIS A 49 -0.80 -4.83 7.12
C HIS A 49 0.29 -5.88 7.28
N SER A 50 0.65 -6.18 8.52
CA SER A 50 1.63 -7.21 8.80
C SER A 50 1.18 -8.56 8.21
N PRO A 51 2.04 -9.25 7.44
CA PRO A 51 1.74 -10.60 6.95
C PRO A 51 1.90 -11.66 8.05
N SER A 52 2.42 -11.30 9.22
CA SER A 52 2.64 -12.20 10.33
C SER A 52 1.37 -12.35 11.16
N SER A 53 0.69 -13.49 11.03
CA SER A 53 -0.47 -13.81 11.86
C SER A 53 -0.11 -14.02 13.33
N PHE A 54 1.15 -14.32 13.64
CA PHE A 54 1.62 -14.51 15.00
C PHE A 54 1.56 -13.22 15.82
N GLU A 55 1.79 -12.08 15.20
CA GLU A 55 1.70 -10.77 15.85
C GLU A 55 0.28 -10.44 16.31
N THR A 56 -0.73 -11.03 15.70
CA THR A 56 -2.12 -10.83 16.11
C THR A 56 -2.49 -11.51 17.43
N PHE A 57 -1.70 -12.47 17.89
CA PHE A 57 -1.87 -13.12 19.19
C PHE A 57 -1.18 -12.38 20.33
N LEU A 58 -0.33 -11.44 20.01
CA LEU A 58 0.34 -10.62 20.99
C LEU A 58 -0.47 -9.35 21.21
N GLU A 59 -0.63 -8.98 22.48
CA GLU A 59 -1.27 -7.70 22.82
C GLU A 59 -0.30 -6.55 22.54
N ILE A 60 0.00 -6.33 21.26
CA ILE A 60 0.96 -5.31 20.80
C ILE A 60 0.62 -3.94 21.40
N GLU A 61 -0.65 -3.63 21.52
CA GLU A 61 -1.14 -2.35 22.02
C GLU A 61 -0.92 -2.19 23.52
N SER A 62 -0.61 -3.27 24.25
CA SER A 62 -0.24 -3.21 25.66
C SER A 62 1.19 -2.71 25.89
N TYR A 63 2.02 -2.71 24.84
CA TYR A 63 3.38 -2.19 24.91
C TYR A 63 3.42 -0.67 24.69
N THR A 64 4.39 -0.01 25.30
CA THR A 64 4.59 1.43 25.11
C THR A 64 4.94 1.77 23.65
N ASP A 65 4.65 2.99 23.23
CA ASP A 65 5.02 3.46 21.89
C ASP A 65 6.53 3.39 21.65
N ASP A 66 7.33 3.72 22.66
CA ASP A 66 8.80 3.64 22.58
C ASP A 66 9.27 2.22 22.31
N PHE A 67 8.69 1.23 23.00
CA PHE A 67 9.01 -0.18 22.78
C PHE A 67 8.61 -0.61 21.37
N ARG A 68 7.41 -0.29 20.95
CA ARG A 68 6.90 -0.64 19.61
C ARG A 68 7.75 -0.04 18.49
N ASN A 69 8.08 1.23 18.61
CA ASN A 69 8.90 1.94 17.62
C ASN A 69 10.34 1.40 17.55
N SER A 70 10.95 1.12 18.71
CA SER A 70 12.32 0.61 18.78
C SER A 70 12.47 -0.81 18.24
N ASN A 71 11.39 -1.61 18.27
CA ASN A 71 11.39 -3.00 17.83
C ASN A 71 10.63 -3.23 16.52
N ASN A 72 10.19 -2.18 15.85
CA ASN A 72 9.35 -2.29 14.64
C ASN A 72 8.10 -3.15 14.85
N TYR A 73 7.48 -3.04 16.02
CA TYR A 73 6.41 -3.92 16.47
C TYR A 73 5.05 -3.29 16.22
N HIS A 74 4.52 -3.46 15.00
CA HIS A 74 3.28 -2.85 14.55
C HIS A 74 2.43 -3.83 13.75
N HIS A 75 1.09 -3.76 13.91
CA HIS A 75 0.14 -4.50 13.08
C HIS A 75 0.06 -3.96 11.65
N ALA A 76 0.29 -2.67 11.50
CA ALA A 76 0.23 -2.01 10.21
C ALA A 76 1.28 -0.91 10.13
N TYR A 77 1.72 -0.66 8.91
CA TYR A 77 2.67 0.40 8.58
C TYR A 77 2.07 1.30 7.51
N TRP A 78 2.04 2.59 7.74
CA TRP A 78 1.46 3.54 6.80
C TRP A 78 2.51 4.51 6.25
N LEU A 79 2.30 4.90 5.00
CA LEU A 79 3.12 5.87 4.29
C LEU A 79 2.22 6.95 3.69
N PRO A 80 2.61 8.22 3.81
CA PRO A 80 1.85 9.30 3.20
C PRO A 80 1.92 9.20 1.67
N ALA A 81 0.78 9.45 1.03
CA ALA A 81 0.74 9.70 -0.39
C ALA A 81 1.58 10.96 -0.69
N LYS A 82 2.52 10.83 -1.61
CA LYS A 82 3.41 11.93 -2.00
C LYS A 82 3.54 11.95 -3.51
N GLU A 83 3.25 13.07 -4.10
CA GLU A 83 3.35 13.30 -5.54
C GLU A 83 4.74 12.96 -6.07
N GLY A 84 4.79 12.20 -7.16
CA GLY A 84 6.02 11.68 -7.75
C GLY A 84 6.64 10.48 -7.04
N ARG A 85 6.11 10.04 -5.88
CA ARG A 85 6.58 8.82 -5.21
C ARG A 85 6.00 7.59 -5.88
N MET A 86 6.86 6.60 -6.08
CA MET A 86 6.47 5.24 -6.47
C MET A 86 6.77 4.27 -5.34
N LEU A 87 5.85 3.39 -5.05
CA LEU A 87 6.06 2.23 -4.17
C LEU A 87 5.90 0.95 -4.97
N ILE A 88 6.76 -0.03 -4.69
CA ILE A 88 6.66 -1.40 -5.22
C ILE A 88 6.73 -2.34 -4.02
N PHE A 89 5.82 -3.30 -3.98
CA PHE A 89 5.69 -4.24 -2.87
C PHE A 89 5.22 -5.61 -3.35
N PRO A 90 5.46 -6.69 -2.57
CA PRO A 90 4.94 -8.00 -2.89
C PRO A 90 3.42 -8.00 -3.02
N SER A 91 2.90 -8.61 -4.07
CA SER A 91 1.46 -8.56 -4.38
C SER A 91 0.56 -9.24 -3.34
N HIS A 92 1.10 -10.15 -2.55
CA HIS A 92 0.38 -10.81 -1.44
C HIS A 92 0.24 -9.93 -0.20
N LEU A 93 0.98 -8.82 -0.12
CA LEU A 93 0.92 -7.93 1.03
C LEU A 93 -0.40 -7.17 1.05
N GLU A 94 -1.21 -7.41 2.08
CA GLU A 94 -2.48 -6.72 2.26
C GLU A 94 -2.26 -5.24 2.53
N HIS A 95 -3.05 -4.42 1.87
CA HIS A 95 -2.99 -2.97 2.00
C HIS A 95 -4.35 -2.33 1.78
N ASP A 96 -4.52 -1.15 2.31
CA ASP A 96 -5.66 -0.26 2.08
C ASP A 96 -5.17 1.16 1.84
N VAL A 97 -6.06 2.01 1.33
CA VAL A 97 -5.79 3.44 1.19
C VAL A 97 -6.89 4.20 1.92
N LYS A 98 -6.48 5.03 2.84
CA LYS A 98 -7.39 5.79 3.70
C LYS A 98 -8.19 6.82 2.91
N GLU A 99 -9.30 7.20 3.49
CA GLU A 99 -10.22 8.18 2.93
C GLU A 99 -9.52 9.48 2.52
N ASN A 100 -9.89 9.97 1.35
CA ASN A 100 -9.49 11.30 0.89
C ASN A 100 -10.31 12.36 1.63
N LEU A 101 -9.73 12.96 2.66
CA LEU A 101 -10.33 14.01 3.47
C LEU A 101 -10.07 15.41 2.91
N SER A 102 -9.46 15.51 1.74
CA SER A 102 -9.28 16.79 1.05
C SER A 102 -10.53 17.17 0.26
N ASN A 103 -10.54 18.34 -0.30
CA ASN A 103 -11.61 18.82 -1.20
C ASN A 103 -11.25 18.69 -2.70
N GLU A 104 -10.17 17.96 -2.99
CA GLU A 104 -9.68 17.72 -4.35
C GLU A 104 -9.48 16.23 -4.62
N ASP A 105 -9.42 15.87 -5.90
CA ASP A 105 -9.14 14.50 -6.30
C ASP A 105 -7.68 14.11 -6.01
N ARG A 106 -7.49 12.93 -5.39
CA ARG A 106 -6.21 12.24 -5.37
C ARG A 106 -6.12 11.37 -6.62
N ILE A 107 -5.02 11.46 -7.37
CA ILE A 107 -4.80 10.70 -8.59
C ILE A 107 -3.56 9.84 -8.43
N SER A 108 -3.70 8.56 -8.75
CA SER A 108 -2.60 7.60 -8.72
C SER A 108 -2.69 6.62 -9.89
N VAL A 109 -1.56 6.03 -10.25
CA VAL A 109 -1.48 4.88 -11.16
C VAL A 109 -1.13 3.67 -10.32
N SER A 110 -2.00 2.66 -10.30
CA SER A 110 -1.68 1.35 -9.72
C SER A 110 -1.28 0.39 -10.83
N PHE A 111 -0.34 -0.50 -10.53
CA PHE A 111 0.15 -1.47 -11.48
C PHE A 111 0.49 -2.79 -10.80
N ASN A 112 0.42 -3.85 -11.60
CA ASN A 112 0.78 -5.21 -11.19
C ASN A 112 1.79 -5.78 -12.18
N ILE A 113 2.76 -6.53 -11.66
CA ILE A 113 3.83 -7.14 -12.42
C ILE A 113 3.73 -8.66 -12.26
N GLN A 114 3.70 -9.36 -13.37
CA GLN A 114 3.85 -10.82 -13.44
C GLN A 114 5.16 -11.16 -14.08
N LEU A 115 5.91 -12.06 -13.45
CA LEU A 115 7.17 -12.59 -13.94
C LEU A 115 6.92 -13.99 -14.51
N SER A 116 7.39 -14.25 -15.72
CA SER A 116 7.31 -15.58 -16.32
C SER A 116 8.65 -15.96 -16.94
N LYS A 117 8.91 -17.25 -16.95
CA LYS A 117 10.08 -17.84 -17.60
C LYS A 117 9.71 -18.35 -18.99
#